data_d9194cc1e0d2f0a64c0e14c2867764b0
#
_entry.id   d9194cc1e0d2f0a64c0e14c2867764b0
#
_cell.length_a   1.000
_cell.length_b   1.000
_cell.length_c   1.000
_cell.angle_alpha   90.00
_cell.angle_beta   90.00
_cell.angle_gamma   90.00
#
_symmetry.space_group_name_H-M   'P 1'
#
loop_
_entity.id
_entity.type
_entity.pdbx_description
1 polymer ?
#
loop_
_entity_poly.entity_id
_entity_poly.type
_entity_poly.pdbx_seq_one_letter_code
_entity_poly.pdbx_strand_id
1 'polypeptide(L)'
;MQLFDVDLFSSAGVPEMPANVVRGPEKTLRELATEGFAVPTLNVMHSDTRMENPVIHCYNQSQMQQMQAYAKAAGIELKVWVAKPGLSNDYLVSLVGGRIIASVGSNAKCQQMTKADPLKRVKKAILRDVAARLGRKCTDDDIVSLIGTRFDESVQRERKMSERGESAFEAVNLAADAGGHDWVLSPIAEMTTMDVFSYIGQVIAGRIECYDRFNQLVEIYRDMNGGDCMVNVYLAGKQSERPACGHRTGCWSCTRVSRDSSAESMIAKEGGEYDWLKPLNDLRNYIKARHFDPSARCWLARTIDKETGTIKIAPNSYSPAFTKELLGIMLTIQLDEFDAAQQAGIKPRFTLLDIQQLLAVEALWGRYGYQKPFTAMRVFLEVYEQGVRYEIPDIAALPKYTEADLRYPEVEVPFCDDQYQGMFNGLRSISHAAADAEFLTTTRSGMVVMDVVTSSGFEIDREGAELFVNFELDNALSRVTFDQSPTAGLHYLMGLGTIAIYKGDHGDWDRMMRMSNQIFRSDLQPILHDRAALIARLGGSSLGQIDLF
;
A
#
# COMPACT_ATOMS: atom_id res chain seq x y z
N MET A 1 8.91 -10.27 10.48
CA MET A 1 10.13 -9.99 9.73
C MET A 1 9.77 -10.05 8.25
N GLN A 2 9.41 -8.91 7.66
CA GLN A 2 9.10 -8.77 6.23
C GLN A 2 10.12 -7.87 5.54
N LEU A 3 11.33 -7.81 6.09
CA LEU A 3 12.42 -7.01 5.54
C LEU A 3 12.98 -7.59 4.24
N PHE A 4 12.74 -8.83 3.97
CA PHE A 4 13.28 -9.56 2.84
C PHE A 4 12.17 -10.36 2.15
N ASP A 5 11.26 -9.67 1.46
CA ASP A 5 10.74 -10.19 0.21
C ASP A 5 11.73 -9.89 -0.93
N VAL A 6 12.99 -9.77 -0.57
CA VAL A 6 14.12 -9.79 -1.49
C VAL A 6 14.76 -11.14 -1.29
N ASP A 7 14.47 -12.04 -2.19
CA ASP A 7 14.97 -13.41 -2.20
C ASP A 7 16.48 -13.44 -2.45
N LEU A 8 17.27 -13.13 -1.44
CA LEU A 8 18.73 -13.09 -1.54
C LEU A 8 19.47 -13.97 -0.56
N PHE A 9 18.75 -14.71 0.27
CA PHE A 9 19.38 -15.66 1.17
C PHE A 9 19.10 -17.11 0.76
N SER A 10 19.60 -17.50 -0.40
CA SER A 10 19.81 -18.91 -0.66
C SER A 10 21.06 -19.35 0.05
N SER A 11 20.93 -20.35 0.90
CA SER A 11 22.03 -21.13 1.49
C SER A 11 22.70 -20.59 2.76
N ALA A 12 21.95 -20.31 3.81
CA ALA A 12 22.53 -20.38 5.15
C ALA A 12 22.11 -21.70 5.79
N GLY A 13 23.00 -22.63 5.76
CA GLY A 13 22.74 -24.00 6.18
C GLY A 13 22.79 -24.23 7.68
N VAL A 14 22.35 -25.41 8.03
CA VAL A 14 22.53 -26.14 9.29
C VAL A 14 24.01 -26.16 9.71
N PRO A 15 24.35 -26.17 11.03
CA PRO A 15 25.70 -25.98 11.56
C PRO A 15 26.81 -26.90 11.07
N GLU A 16 26.53 -27.94 10.32
CA GLU A 16 27.51 -28.91 9.81
C GLU A 16 27.69 -28.93 8.29
N MET A 17 27.15 -27.94 7.58
CA MET A 17 27.34 -27.89 6.12
C MET A 17 28.74 -27.41 5.72
N PRO A 18 29.33 -27.97 4.63
CA PRO A 18 30.65 -27.54 4.14
C PRO A 18 30.63 -26.05 3.84
N ALA A 19 31.78 -25.39 4.03
CA ALA A 19 31.98 -23.94 3.90
C ALA A 19 31.46 -23.29 2.59
N ASN A 20 31.11 -24.07 1.60
CA ASN A 20 30.61 -23.67 0.29
C ASN A 20 29.11 -23.28 0.31
N VAL A 21 28.36 -23.70 1.33
CA VAL A 21 26.90 -23.52 1.40
C VAL A 21 26.51 -22.22 2.15
N VAL A 22 27.47 -21.60 2.84
CA VAL A 22 27.28 -20.37 3.62
C VAL A 22 27.56 -19.11 2.77
N ARG A 23 27.63 -19.24 1.46
CA ARG A 23 27.99 -18.15 0.54
C ARG A 23 26.71 -17.60 -0.08
N GLY A 24 26.56 -16.27 -0.13
CA GLY A 24 25.43 -15.63 -0.81
C GLY A 24 25.27 -16.10 -2.26
N PRO A 25 24.05 -16.05 -2.82
CA PRO A 25 23.80 -16.52 -4.19
C PRO A 25 24.72 -15.85 -5.21
N GLU A 26 25.11 -14.61 -5.00
CA GLU A 26 26.02 -13.88 -5.89
C GLU A 26 27.40 -14.53 -5.95
N LYS A 27 27.91 -15.01 -4.83
CA LYS A 27 29.20 -15.68 -4.79
C LYS A 27 29.15 -17.05 -5.44
N THR A 28 28.08 -17.80 -5.18
CA THR A 28 27.82 -19.10 -5.82
C THR A 28 27.68 -18.95 -7.34
N LEU A 29 26.93 -17.96 -7.80
CA LEU A 29 26.75 -17.67 -9.22
C LEU A 29 28.09 -17.26 -9.90
N ARG A 30 28.91 -16.46 -9.21
CA ARG A 30 30.25 -16.10 -9.68
C ARG A 30 31.17 -17.31 -9.80
N GLU A 31 31.17 -18.22 -8.85
CA GLU A 31 31.94 -19.45 -8.88
C GLU A 31 31.48 -20.34 -10.05
N LEU A 32 30.17 -20.53 -10.23
CA LEU A 32 29.59 -21.24 -11.36
C LEU A 32 29.98 -20.62 -12.71
N ALA A 33 29.94 -19.29 -12.82
CA ALA A 33 30.39 -18.60 -14.03
C ALA A 33 31.87 -18.83 -14.32
N THR A 34 32.71 -18.86 -13.26
CA THR A 34 34.16 -19.12 -13.38
C THR A 34 34.41 -20.56 -13.80
N GLU A 35 33.56 -21.48 -13.41
CA GLU A 35 33.62 -22.90 -13.82
C GLU A 35 33.00 -23.16 -15.21
N GLY A 36 32.51 -22.12 -15.89
CA GLY A 36 31.93 -22.20 -17.24
C GLY A 36 30.47 -22.58 -17.32
N PHE A 37 29.75 -22.57 -16.18
CA PHE A 37 28.32 -22.78 -16.21
C PHE A 37 27.56 -21.53 -16.65
N ALA A 38 26.43 -21.72 -17.33
CA ALA A 38 25.52 -20.63 -17.66
C ALA A 38 24.85 -20.11 -16.36
N VAL A 39 25.12 -18.86 -16.02
CA VAL A 39 24.57 -18.23 -14.81
C VAL A 39 23.20 -17.61 -15.13
N PRO A 40 22.15 -17.94 -14.36
CA PRO A 40 20.85 -17.31 -14.54
C PRO A 40 20.90 -15.84 -14.12
N THR A 41 20.05 -15.00 -14.74
CA THR A 41 19.84 -13.63 -14.30
C THR A 41 19.09 -13.62 -12.99
N LEU A 42 19.64 -12.90 -12.01
CA LEU A 42 18.96 -12.63 -10.76
C LEU A 42 17.93 -11.51 -10.94
N ASN A 43 16.64 -11.82 -10.68
CA ASN A 43 15.57 -10.84 -10.64
C ASN A 43 15.12 -10.68 -9.20
N VAL A 44 15.41 -9.51 -8.62
CA VAL A 44 14.99 -9.16 -7.26
C VAL A 44 13.66 -8.42 -7.33
N MET A 45 12.65 -8.93 -6.65
CA MET A 45 11.33 -8.29 -6.55
C MET A 45 11.16 -7.62 -5.17
N HIS A 46 10.84 -6.35 -5.15
CA HIS A 46 10.50 -5.60 -3.95
C HIS A 46 9.10 -5.01 -4.09
N SER A 47 8.30 -5.07 -3.00
CA SER A 47 7.00 -4.41 -2.93
C SER A 47 7.11 -3.12 -2.14
N ASP A 48 7.02 -1.99 -2.82
CA ASP A 48 6.86 -0.67 -2.18
C ASP A 48 5.36 -0.41 -1.98
N THR A 49 4.84 -0.71 -0.80
CA THR A 49 3.42 -0.53 -0.48
C THR A 49 3.06 0.93 -0.19
N ARG A 50 4.03 1.83 -0.15
CA ARG A 50 3.96 3.25 0.28
C ARG A 50 3.50 3.44 1.73
N MET A 51 3.44 2.35 2.51
CA MET A 51 2.97 2.36 3.90
C MET A 51 3.97 1.75 4.88
N GLU A 52 5.13 1.30 4.42
CA GLU A 52 6.18 0.80 5.29
C GLU A 52 6.58 1.87 6.31
N ASN A 53 7.08 1.41 7.46
CA ASN A 53 7.78 2.32 8.37
C ASN A 53 8.88 3.06 7.57
N PRO A 54 8.92 4.40 7.57
CA PRO A 54 9.85 5.15 6.73
C PRO A 54 11.33 4.81 6.95
N VAL A 55 11.72 4.43 8.17
CA VAL A 55 13.09 3.97 8.48
C VAL A 55 13.42 2.72 7.68
N ILE A 56 12.49 1.76 7.66
CA ILE A 56 12.64 0.51 6.88
C ILE A 56 12.60 0.77 5.39
N HIS A 57 11.74 1.67 4.95
CA HIS A 57 11.66 2.05 3.54
C HIS A 57 13.01 2.61 3.04
N CYS A 58 13.60 3.56 3.76
CA CYS A 58 14.91 4.13 3.43
C CYS A 58 16.01 3.08 3.46
N TYR A 59 16.00 2.20 4.47
CA TYR A 59 16.93 1.10 4.56
C TYR A 59 16.83 0.15 3.35
N ASN A 60 15.63 -0.29 2.98
CA ASN A 60 15.41 -1.16 1.84
C ASN A 60 15.89 -0.53 0.53
N GLN A 61 15.66 0.75 0.33
CA GLN A 61 16.15 1.47 -0.86
C GLN A 61 17.68 1.47 -0.93
N SER A 62 18.35 1.71 0.20
CA SER A 62 19.80 1.62 0.30
C SER A 62 20.30 0.21 0.00
N GLN A 63 19.65 -0.81 0.54
CA GLN A 63 20.02 -2.21 0.32
C GLN A 63 19.93 -2.61 -1.15
N MET A 64 18.85 -2.26 -1.84
CA MET A 64 18.69 -2.53 -3.27
C MET A 64 19.80 -1.88 -4.10
N GLN A 65 20.21 -0.65 -3.77
CA GLN A 65 21.29 0.04 -4.46
C GLN A 65 22.65 -0.62 -4.21
N GLN A 66 22.95 -1.00 -2.96
CA GLN A 66 24.20 -1.68 -2.61
C GLN A 66 24.30 -3.05 -3.29
N MET A 67 23.19 -3.78 -3.32
CA MET A 67 23.08 -5.07 -4.00
C MET A 67 23.35 -4.95 -5.51
N GLN A 68 22.77 -3.96 -6.19
CA GLN A 68 23.04 -3.69 -7.60
C GLN A 68 24.51 -3.32 -7.84
N ALA A 69 25.09 -2.49 -6.97
CA ALA A 69 26.49 -2.10 -7.07
C ALA A 69 27.43 -3.29 -6.90
N TYR A 70 27.16 -4.16 -5.92
CA TYR A 70 27.92 -5.38 -5.67
C TYR A 70 27.81 -6.35 -6.84
N ALA A 71 26.60 -6.64 -7.31
CA ALA A 71 26.39 -7.54 -8.44
C ALA A 71 27.11 -7.07 -9.70
N LYS A 72 27.05 -5.76 -9.99
CA LYS A 72 27.79 -5.15 -11.10
C LYS A 72 29.31 -5.32 -10.95
N ALA A 73 29.86 -5.11 -9.75
CA ALA A 73 31.29 -5.31 -9.47
C ALA A 73 31.68 -6.77 -9.56
N ALA A 74 30.80 -7.70 -9.22
CA ALA A 74 31.02 -9.13 -9.28
C ALA A 74 30.77 -9.73 -10.69
N GLY A 75 30.33 -8.94 -11.67
CA GLY A 75 30.00 -9.42 -13.02
C GLY A 75 28.74 -10.29 -13.09
N ILE A 76 27.82 -10.13 -12.12
CA ILE A 76 26.55 -10.85 -12.05
C ILE A 76 25.45 -9.99 -12.65
N GLU A 77 24.64 -10.58 -13.52
CA GLU A 77 23.46 -9.91 -14.05
C GLU A 77 22.34 -9.92 -13.00
N LEU A 78 22.10 -8.76 -12.38
CA LEU A 78 21.04 -8.55 -11.39
C LEU A 78 20.14 -7.42 -11.84
N LYS A 79 18.82 -7.67 -11.82
CA LYS A 79 17.79 -6.70 -12.15
C LYS A 79 16.83 -6.55 -10.97
N VAL A 80 16.66 -5.32 -10.48
CA VAL A 80 15.72 -5.02 -9.39
C VAL A 80 14.41 -4.52 -9.97
N TRP A 81 13.33 -5.12 -9.52
CA TRP A 81 11.95 -4.80 -9.87
C TRP A 81 11.22 -4.31 -8.63
N VAL A 82 10.63 -3.12 -8.70
CA VAL A 82 9.86 -2.54 -7.61
C VAL A 82 8.39 -2.52 -8.01
N ALA A 83 7.58 -3.30 -7.31
CA ALA A 83 6.13 -3.34 -7.45
C ALA A 83 5.50 -2.24 -6.61
N LYS A 84 4.74 -1.34 -7.23
CA LYS A 84 3.95 -0.31 -6.54
C LYS A 84 2.47 -0.47 -6.85
N PRO A 85 1.57 -0.24 -5.88
CA PRO A 85 0.16 -0.09 -6.20
C PRO A 85 -0.02 1.16 -7.07
N GLY A 86 -0.77 1.04 -8.16
CA GLY A 86 -1.19 2.21 -8.94
C GLY A 86 -2.14 3.09 -8.12
N LEU A 87 -2.41 4.32 -8.58
CA LEU A 87 -3.19 5.32 -7.82
C LEU A 87 -4.54 4.80 -7.32
N SER A 88 -5.24 4.02 -8.15
CA SER A 88 -6.53 3.42 -7.78
C SER A 88 -6.42 2.34 -6.70
N ASN A 89 -5.24 1.80 -6.46
CA ASN A 89 -4.95 0.77 -5.45
C ASN A 89 -4.06 1.29 -4.31
N ASP A 90 -3.64 2.55 -4.38
CA ASP A 90 -2.92 3.18 -3.28
C ASP A 90 -3.79 3.19 -2.02
N TYR A 91 -3.19 2.78 -0.90
CA TYR A 91 -3.95 2.62 0.35
C TYR A 91 -4.43 3.94 0.91
N LEU A 92 -3.57 4.97 0.98
CA LEU A 92 -3.92 6.26 1.53
C LEU A 92 -4.93 6.98 0.64
N VAL A 93 -4.72 6.95 -0.67
CA VAL A 93 -5.70 7.46 -1.64
C VAL A 93 -7.04 6.75 -1.51
N SER A 94 -7.03 5.43 -1.40
CA SER A 94 -8.27 4.65 -1.25
C SER A 94 -8.97 4.91 0.08
N LEU A 95 -8.22 5.10 1.16
CA LEU A 95 -8.74 5.38 2.50
C LEU A 95 -9.39 6.76 2.56
N VAL A 96 -8.63 7.79 2.18
CA VAL A 96 -9.08 9.19 2.20
C VAL A 96 -10.10 9.45 1.09
N GLY A 97 -9.93 8.83 -0.07
CA GLY A 97 -10.92 8.88 -1.17
C GLY A 97 -12.25 8.17 -0.88
N GLY A 98 -12.39 7.54 0.29
CA GLY A 98 -13.64 6.87 0.71
C GLY A 98 -13.89 5.53 0.01
N ARG A 99 -12.87 4.92 -0.59
CA ARG A 99 -12.99 3.65 -1.30
C ARG A 99 -12.91 2.44 -0.39
N ILE A 100 -12.12 2.53 0.66
CA ILE A 100 -11.92 1.47 1.65
C ILE A 100 -12.01 2.03 3.06
N ILE A 101 -12.10 1.12 4.02
CA ILE A 101 -11.88 1.40 5.44
C ILE A 101 -10.59 0.75 5.89
N ALA A 102 -10.03 1.23 7.00
CA ALA A 102 -8.83 0.63 7.58
C ALA A 102 -9.06 -0.85 7.90
N SER A 103 -8.05 -1.67 7.67
CA SER A 103 -8.11 -3.11 7.93
C SER A 103 -7.98 -3.38 9.43
N VAL A 104 -8.87 -4.23 9.97
CA VAL A 104 -8.84 -4.63 11.38
C VAL A 104 -8.97 -6.16 11.50
N GLY A 105 -8.51 -6.71 12.62
CA GLY A 105 -8.60 -8.14 12.90
C GLY A 105 -7.90 -9.00 11.84
N SER A 106 -8.57 -10.05 11.37
CA SER A 106 -8.05 -10.97 10.35
C SER A 106 -8.12 -10.44 8.92
N ASN A 107 -8.83 -9.33 8.68
CA ASN A 107 -8.98 -8.76 7.35
C ASN A 107 -7.65 -8.19 6.84
N ALA A 108 -7.11 -8.78 5.79
CA ALA A 108 -5.83 -8.41 5.18
C ALA A 108 -5.98 -7.89 3.75
N LYS A 109 -7.13 -7.28 3.39
CA LYS A 109 -7.35 -6.72 2.04
C LYS A 109 -6.28 -5.72 1.63
N CYS A 110 -5.74 -4.93 2.57
CA CYS A 110 -4.62 -4.03 2.31
C CYS A 110 -3.40 -4.81 1.75
N GLN A 111 -3.04 -5.94 2.38
CA GLN A 111 -1.91 -6.76 1.92
C GLN A 111 -2.13 -7.32 0.51
N GLN A 112 -3.36 -7.78 0.22
CA GLN A 112 -3.69 -8.25 -1.13
C GLN A 112 -3.52 -7.14 -2.16
N MET A 113 -4.08 -5.98 -1.90
CA MET A 113 -4.13 -4.84 -2.81
C MET A 113 -2.77 -4.19 -3.04
N THR A 114 -1.96 -4.01 -1.97
CA THR A 114 -0.72 -3.24 -2.06
C THR A 114 0.55 -4.09 -2.23
N LYS A 115 0.47 -5.41 -1.98
CA LYS A 115 1.62 -6.30 -2.02
C LYS A 115 1.42 -7.50 -2.93
N ALA A 116 0.45 -8.37 -2.63
CA ALA A 116 0.35 -9.66 -3.31
C ALA A 116 -0.01 -9.51 -4.80
N ASP A 117 -0.99 -8.69 -5.13
CA ASP A 117 -1.39 -8.46 -6.53
C ASP A 117 -0.30 -7.72 -7.33
N PRO A 118 0.35 -6.64 -6.81
CA PRO A 118 1.49 -6.05 -7.47
C PRO A 118 2.63 -7.02 -7.76
N LEU A 119 3.05 -7.83 -6.78
CA LEU A 119 4.13 -8.82 -6.99
C LEU A 119 3.79 -9.87 -8.06
N LYS A 120 2.54 -10.35 -8.10
CA LYS A 120 2.09 -11.27 -9.17
C LYS A 120 2.20 -10.64 -10.56
N ARG A 121 1.92 -9.36 -10.68
CA ARG A 121 2.06 -8.64 -11.97
C ARG A 121 3.51 -8.44 -12.35
N VAL A 122 4.36 -8.09 -11.39
CA VAL A 122 5.80 -7.99 -11.63
C VAL A 122 6.39 -9.33 -12.05
N LYS A 123 6.00 -10.46 -11.42
CA LYS A 123 6.44 -11.80 -11.86
C LYS A 123 6.11 -12.05 -13.34
N LYS A 124 4.90 -11.64 -13.80
CA LYS A 124 4.53 -11.73 -15.22
C LYS A 124 5.36 -10.81 -16.12
N ALA A 125 5.73 -9.62 -15.63
CA ALA A 125 6.60 -8.72 -16.38
C ALA A 125 8.02 -9.28 -16.50
N ILE A 126 8.55 -9.90 -15.45
CA ILE A 126 9.83 -10.63 -15.48
C ILE A 126 9.80 -11.75 -16.52
N LEU A 127 8.73 -12.56 -16.53
CA LEU A 127 8.58 -13.62 -17.54
C LEU A 127 8.60 -13.08 -18.98
N ARG A 128 7.96 -11.93 -19.24
CA ARG A 128 8.01 -11.26 -20.55
C ARG A 128 9.42 -10.77 -20.90
N ASP A 129 10.11 -10.18 -19.94
CA ASP A 129 11.49 -9.71 -20.11
C ASP A 129 12.45 -10.89 -20.39
N VAL A 130 12.34 -11.98 -19.64
CA VAL A 130 13.11 -13.22 -19.84
C VAL A 130 12.80 -13.82 -21.21
N ALA A 131 11.53 -13.90 -21.60
CA ALA A 131 11.12 -14.41 -22.91
C ALA A 131 11.71 -13.58 -24.07
N ALA A 132 11.72 -12.25 -23.94
CA ALA A 132 12.31 -11.35 -24.93
C ALA A 132 13.82 -11.57 -25.07
N ARG A 133 14.54 -11.77 -23.95
CA ARG A 133 15.99 -12.03 -23.94
C ARG A 133 16.35 -13.39 -24.51
N LEU A 134 15.58 -14.42 -24.21
CA LEU A 134 15.80 -15.78 -24.66
C LEU A 134 15.28 -16.05 -26.07
N GLY A 135 14.49 -15.13 -26.67
CA GLY A 135 13.89 -15.30 -27.98
C GLY A 135 12.87 -16.44 -28.05
N ARG A 136 12.34 -16.88 -26.91
CA ARG A 136 11.32 -17.94 -26.82
C ARG A 136 10.24 -17.61 -25.79
N LYS A 137 9.08 -18.23 -25.92
CA LYS A 137 8.05 -18.12 -24.90
C LYS A 137 8.54 -18.74 -23.58
N CYS A 138 8.39 -18.01 -22.51
CA CYS A 138 8.67 -18.47 -21.14
C CYS A 138 7.35 -18.68 -20.38
N THR A 139 7.39 -19.61 -19.46
CA THR A 139 6.30 -19.96 -18.54
C THR A 139 6.77 -19.89 -17.09
N ASP A 140 5.90 -20.12 -16.15
CA ASP A 140 6.26 -20.18 -14.73
C ASP A 140 7.27 -21.30 -14.41
N ASP A 141 7.49 -22.29 -15.30
CA ASP A 141 8.53 -23.32 -15.19
C ASP A 141 9.95 -22.78 -15.46
N ASP A 142 10.06 -21.62 -16.07
CA ASP A 142 11.36 -21.00 -16.36
C ASP A 142 11.86 -20.13 -15.20
N ILE A 143 11.09 -20.01 -14.11
CA ILE A 143 11.42 -19.18 -12.94
C ILE A 143 11.22 -19.98 -11.65
N VAL A 144 12.21 -19.92 -10.77
CA VAL A 144 12.08 -20.35 -9.38
C VAL A 144 12.10 -19.10 -8.48
N SER A 145 11.06 -18.94 -7.68
CA SER A 145 10.95 -17.86 -6.70
C SER A 145 11.67 -18.26 -5.42
N LEU A 146 12.71 -17.51 -5.01
CA LEU A 146 13.36 -17.69 -3.72
C LEU A 146 12.60 -16.85 -2.67
N ILE A 147 12.18 -17.44 -1.57
CA ILE A 147 11.41 -16.75 -0.52
C ILE A 147 12.09 -16.90 0.82
N GLY A 148 12.35 -15.77 1.50
CA GLY A 148 12.96 -15.74 2.83
C GLY A 148 12.00 -16.10 3.96
N THR A 149 11.14 -17.11 3.80
CA THR A 149 10.20 -17.57 4.83
C THR A 149 10.81 -18.68 5.69
N ARG A 150 10.41 -18.72 6.97
CA ARG A 150 10.94 -19.69 7.94
C ARG A 150 9.82 -20.34 8.75
N PHE A 151 10.00 -21.60 9.12
CA PHE A 151 9.08 -22.31 10.03
C PHE A 151 8.97 -21.59 11.38
N ASP A 152 10.09 -21.12 11.92
CA ASP A 152 10.20 -20.44 13.23
C ASP A 152 9.45 -19.09 13.34
N GLU A 153 8.91 -18.55 12.26
CA GLU A 153 8.27 -17.23 12.31
C GLU A 153 6.92 -17.20 13.02
N SER A 154 6.12 -18.25 12.89
CA SER A 154 4.87 -18.44 13.62
C SER A 154 4.29 -19.83 13.38
N VAL A 155 3.56 -20.37 14.36
CA VAL A 155 2.85 -21.67 14.26
C VAL A 155 1.96 -21.74 12.99
N GLN A 156 1.28 -20.65 12.66
CA GLN A 156 0.44 -20.62 11.45
C GLN A 156 1.27 -20.70 10.17
N ARG A 157 2.48 -20.11 10.15
CA ARG A 157 3.37 -20.16 9.00
C ARG A 157 4.02 -21.54 8.87
N GLU A 158 4.53 -22.08 9.96
CA GLU A 158 5.06 -23.45 10.04
C GLU A 158 4.06 -24.46 9.46
N ARG A 159 2.81 -24.42 9.95
CA ARG A 159 1.76 -25.29 9.45
C ARG A 159 1.55 -25.15 7.94
N LYS A 160 1.42 -23.93 7.44
CA LYS A 160 1.18 -23.69 6.00
C LYS A 160 2.35 -24.09 5.12
N MET A 161 3.59 -23.84 5.57
CA MET A 161 4.80 -24.24 4.84
C MET A 161 4.93 -25.76 4.82
N SER A 162 4.66 -26.44 5.95
CA SER A 162 4.68 -27.90 6.05
C SER A 162 3.60 -28.54 5.17
N GLU A 163 2.36 -27.99 5.18
CA GLU A 163 1.26 -28.46 4.31
C GLU A 163 1.61 -28.35 2.82
N ARG A 164 2.45 -27.40 2.42
CA ARG A 164 2.91 -27.17 1.05
C ARG A 164 4.21 -27.91 0.71
N GLY A 165 4.84 -28.54 1.70
CA GLY A 165 6.10 -29.25 1.53
C GLY A 165 7.30 -28.33 1.25
N GLU A 166 7.25 -27.04 1.67
CA GLU A 166 8.37 -26.11 1.48
C GLU A 166 9.60 -26.58 2.24
N SER A 167 10.77 -26.43 1.59
CA SER A 167 12.05 -26.80 2.18
C SER A 167 13.16 -25.84 1.78
N ALA A 168 14.31 -25.96 2.44
CA ALA A 168 15.51 -25.18 2.10
C ALA A 168 16.28 -25.75 0.90
N PHE A 169 15.99 -26.95 0.45
CA PHE A 169 16.84 -27.70 -0.48
C PHE A 169 16.16 -28.02 -1.81
N GLU A 170 14.82 -28.12 -1.82
CA GLU A 170 14.08 -28.51 -3.01
C GLU A 170 12.98 -27.50 -3.30
N ALA A 171 12.90 -27.07 -4.57
CA ALA A 171 11.82 -26.21 -5.03
C ALA A 171 10.50 -27.00 -5.08
N VAL A 172 9.43 -26.41 -4.55
CA VAL A 172 8.08 -26.98 -4.57
C VAL A 172 7.16 -26.19 -5.49
N ASN A 173 6.24 -26.87 -6.17
CA ASN A 173 5.24 -26.21 -6.98
C ASN A 173 4.00 -25.89 -6.14
N LEU A 174 3.80 -24.63 -5.75
CA LEU A 174 2.68 -24.18 -4.93
C LEU A 174 1.32 -24.16 -5.67
N ALA A 175 1.32 -24.27 -7.00
CA ALA A 175 0.13 -24.25 -7.83
C ALA A 175 -0.23 -25.65 -8.39
N ALA A 176 0.43 -26.71 -7.94
CA ALA A 176 0.24 -28.07 -8.47
C ALA A 176 -1.21 -28.56 -8.40
N ASP A 177 -1.88 -28.33 -7.26
CA ASP A 177 -3.28 -28.73 -7.04
C ASP A 177 -4.26 -28.02 -7.98
N ALA A 178 -3.90 -26.82 -8.47
CA ALA A 178 -4.69 -26.06 -9.43
C ALA A 178 -4.29 -26.34 -10.89
N GLY A 179 -3.40 -27.32 -11.13
CA GLY A 179 -2.88 -27.62 -12.47
C GLY A 179 -1.99 -26.52 -13.06
N GLY A 180 -1.46 -25.64 -12.19
CA GLY A 180 -0.56 -24.55 -12.55
C GLY A 180 0.88 -24.81 -12.12
N HIS A 181 1.75 -23.84 -12.41
CA HIS A 181 3.15 -23.86 -12.05
C HIS A 181 3.48 -22.59 -11.24
N ASP A 182 4.04 -22.74 -10.04
CA ASP A 182 4.56 -21.67 -9.19
C ASP A 182 5.66 -22.25 -8.30
N TRP A 183 6.86 -22.31 -8.88
CA TRP A 183 8.03 -22.91 -8.23
C TRP A 183 8.60 -21.98 -7.19
N VAL A 184 8.68 -22.49 -5.96
CA VAL A 184 9.19 -21.76 -4.79
C VAL A 184 10.23 -22.59 -4.08
N LEU A 185 11.33 -21.96 -3.72
CA LEU A 185 12.36 -22.49 -2.82
C LEU A 185 12.48 -21.54 -1.63
N SER A 186 12.47 -22.08 -0.41
CA SER A 186 12.59 -21.31 0.85
C SER A 186 13.95 -21.59 1.51
N PRO A 187 15.08 -21.00 1.04
CA PRO A 187 16.44 -21.40 1.40
C PRO A 187 16.76 -21.32 2.89
N ILE A 188 16.00 -20.51 3.64
CA ILE A 188 16.17 -20.34 5.08
C ILE A 188 15.00 -20.93 5.89
N ALA A 189 14.20 -21.84 5.28
CA ALA A 189 13.00 -22.41 5.92
C ALA A 189 13.24 -22.95 7.32
N GLU A 190 14.38 -23.63 7.51
CA GLU A 190 14.74 -24.32 8.76
C GLU A 190 15.53 -23.45 9.74
N MET A 191 15.93 -22.23 9.33
CA MET A 191 16.67 -21.32 10.20
C MET A 191 15.79 -20.76 11.29
N THR A 192 16.29 -20.80 12.52
CA THR A 192 15.71 -20.07 13.64
C THR A 192 16.03 -18.58 13.53
N THR A 193 15.33 -17.75 14.29
CA THR A 193 15.69 -16.33 14.42
C THR A 193 17.14 -16.15 14.89
N MET A 194 17.63 -17.02 15.75
CA MET A 194 19.02 -17.00 16.25
C MET A 194 20.03 -17.31 15.14
N ASP A 195 19.72 -18.27 14.27
CA ASP A 195 20.61 -18.62 13.14
C ASP A 195 20.76 -17.44 12.17
N VAL A 196 19.66 -16.73 11.87
CA VAL A 196 19.71 -15.53 11.03
C VAL A 196 20.60 -14.44 11.66
N PHE A 197 20.45 -14.15 12.96
CA PHE A 197 21.29 -13.17 13.64
C PHE A 197 22.75 -13.64 13.79
N SER A 198 22.99 -14.93 13.97
CA SER A 198 24.33 -15.52 13.98
C SER A 198 25.01 -15.32 12.63
N TYR A 199 24.29 -15.57 11.53
CA TYR A 199 24.77 -15.30 10.18
C TYR A 199 25.14 -13.81 9.98
N ILE A 200 24.25 -12.89 10.36
CA ILE A 200 24.52 -11.45 10.30
C ILE A 200 25.75 -11.09 11.13
N GLY A 201 25.89 -11.67 12.32
CA GLY A 201 27.07 -11.48 13.17
C GLY A 201 28.39 -11.93 12.51
N GLN A 202 28.37 -13.01 11.73
CA GLN A 202 29.53 -13.47 10.97
C GLN A 202 29.86 -12.54 9.79
N VAL A 203 28.84 -11.99 9.12
CA VAL A 203 29.02 -10.96 8.08
C VAL A 203 29.64 -9.69 8.67
N ILE A 204 29.12 -9.20 9.81
CA ILE A 204 29.67 -8.04 10.53
C ILE A 204 31.13 -8.28 10.92
N ALA A 205 31.46 -9.48 11.38
CA ALA A 205 32.82 -9.86 11.77
C ALA A 205 33.76 -10.06 10.55
N GLY A 206 33.27 -9.91 9.33
CA GLY A 206 34.06 -10.10 8.10
C GLY A 206 34.41 -11.55 7.79
N ARG A 207 33.77 -12.53 8.46
CA ARG A 207 33.99 -13.97 8.21
C ARG A 207 33.25 -14.45 6.96
N ILE A 208 32.15 -13.79 6.63
CA ILE A 208 31.33 -14.03 5.43
C ILE A 208 31.33 -12.76 4.61
N GLU A 209 31.68 -12.89 3.33
CA GLU A 209 31.57 -11.82 2.36
C GLU A 209 30.11 -11.64 1.94
N CYS A 210 29.60 -10.41 1.97
CA CYS A 210 28.26 -10.04 1.56
C CYS A 210 28.26 -8.64 0.97
N TYR A 211 27.20 -8.27 0.25
CA TYR A 211 27.06 -6.95 -0.37
C TYR A 211 26.93 -5.80 0.65
N ASP A 212 26.51 -6.09 1.89
CA ASP A 212 26.46 -5.16 3.02
C ASP A 212 26.93 -5.85 4.30
N ARG A 213 27.31 -5.06 5.29
CA ARG A 213 27.67 -5.54 6.64
C ARG A 213 26.47 -5.61 7.60
N PHE A 214 25.32 -5.08 7.22
CA PHE A 214 24.08 -5.08 8.00
C PHE A 214 24.14 -4.41 9.39
N ASN A 215 25.15 -3.55 9.66
CA ASN A 215 25.25 -2.85 10.93
C ASN A 215 24.01 -1.99 11.19
N GLN A 216 23.57 -1.24 10.17
CA GLN A 216 22.36 -0.40 10.26
C GLN A 216 21.11 -1.24 10.54
N LEU A 217 21.00 -2.44 9.96
CA LEU A 217 19.89 -3.35 10.24
C LEU A 217 19.82 -3.72 11.71
N VAL A 218 20.97 -4.07 12.29
CA VAL A 218 21.06 -4.44 13.72
C VAL A 218 20.67 -3.27 14.61
N GLU A 219 21.10 -2.05 14.27
CA GLU A 219 20.72 -0.83 15.00
C GLU A 219 19.21 -0.57 14.93
N ILE A 220 18.62 -0.64 13.73
CA ILE A 220 17.18 -0.49 13.54
C ILE A 220 16.40 -1.51 14.39
N TYR A 221 16.80 -2.78 14.36
CA TYR A 221 16.14 -3.82 15.17
C TYR A 221 16.31 -3.59 16.67
N ARG A 222 17.47 -3.15 17.13
CA ARG A 222 17.70 -2.79 18.53
C ARG A 222 16.75 -1.68 18.96
N ASP A 223 16.64 -0.62 18.15
CA ASP A 223 15.81 0.53 18.47
C ASP A 223 14.31 0.19 18.48
N MET A 224 13.87 -0.68 17.57
CA MET A 224 12.51 -1.24 17.56
C MET A 224 12.17 -2.09 18.77
N ASN A 225 13.18 -2.65 19.44
CA ASN A 225 13.02 -3.54 20.60
C ASN A 225 13.34 -2.85 21.95
N GLY A 226 13.41 -1.52 21.98
CA GLY A 226 13.65 -0.78 23.21
C GLY A 226 15.08 -0.91 23.75
N GLY A 227 16.06 -1.10 22.86
CA GLY A 227 17.48 -1.16 23.22
C GLY A 227 18.05 -2.58 23.38
N ASP A 228 17.20 -3.59 23.53
CA ASP A 228 17.64 -4.99 23.63
C ASP A 228 17.90 -5.56 22.23
N CYS A 229 19.16 -5.85 21.91
CA CYS A 229 19.53 -6.50 20.65
C CYS A 229 20.06 -7.91 20.89
N MET A 230 19.43 -8.90 20.26
CA MET A 230 19.84 -10.30 20.33
C MET A 230 21.26 -10.53 19.79
N VAL A 231 21.70 -9.73 18.81
CA VAL A 231 23.08 -9.83 18.25
C VAL A 231 24.13 -9.49 19.31
N ASN A 232 23.90 -8.43 20.10
CA ASN A 232 24.81 -8.06 21.19
C ASN A 232 24.83 -9.08 22.33
N VAL A 233 23.69 -9.69 22.63
CA VAL A 233 23.59 -10.77 23.63
C VAL A 233 24.36 -12.02 23.18
N TYR A 234 24.27 -12.34 21.88
CA TYR A 234 24.96 -13.49 21.29
C TYR A 234 26.48 -13.29 21.19
N LEU A 235 26.91 -12.11 20.74
CA LEU A 235 28.35 -11.76 20.69
C LEU A 235 28.97 -11.71 22.10
N ALA A 236 28.17 -11.41 23.14
CA ALA A 236 28.61 -11.43 24.53
C ALA A 236 28.57 -12.81 25.19
N GLY A 237 28.19 -13.88 24.47
CA GLY A 237 28.14 -15.25 24.98
C GLY A 237 27.07 -15.51 26.05
N LYS A 238 26.09 -14.61 26.20
CA LYS A 238 24.99 -14.78 27.15
C LYS A 238 23.79 -15.43 26.45
N GLN A 239 23.42 -16.63 26.85
CA GLN A 239 22.12 -17.21 26.50
C GLN A 239 21.03 -16.39 27.20
N SER A 240 20.18 -15.74 26.43
CA SER A 240 19.03 -15.02 26.98
C SER A 240 17.87 -15.98 27.13
N GLU A 241 17.30 -16.04 28.33
CA GLU A 241 16.04 -16.77 28.62
C GLU A 241 14.80 -16.02 28.07
N ARG A 242 14.99 -14.89 27.41
CA ARG A 242 13.89 -14.10 26.84
C ARG A 242 13.46 -14.64 25.49
N PRO A 243 12.14 -14.62 25.19
CA PRO A 243 11.66 -15.08 23.90
C PRO A 243 12.31 -14.28 22.75
N ALA A 244 12.55 -14.96 21.65
CA ALA A 244 13.08 -14.38 20.44
C ALA A 244 12.34 -13.09 20.07
N CYS A 245 13.05 -12.13 19.47
CA CYS A 245 12.57 -10.84 19.01
C CYS A 245 11.24 -10.99 18.26
N GLY A 246 10.11 -10.87 18.98
CA GLY A 246 8.77 -11.07 18.45
C GLY A 246 8.19 -9.83 17.75
N HIS A 247 8.93 -8.72 17.77
CA HIS A 247 8.48 -7.49 17.17
C HIS A 247 8.63 -7.56 15.65
N ARG A 248 7.51 -7.43 14.97
CA ARG A 248 7.46 -7.37 13.51
C ARG A 248 7.31 -5.91 13.10
N THR A 249 8.20 -5.45 12.24
CA THR A 249 8.03 -4.19 11.56
C THR A 249 6.83 -4.29 10.65
N GLY A 250 5.81 -3.48 10.94
CA GLY A 250 4.59 -3.37 10.14
C GLY A 250 4.59 -2.09 9.31
N CYS A 251 3.49 -1.91 8.58
CA CYS A 251 3.17 -0.61 7.99
C CYS A 251 2.87 0.37 9.12
N TRP A 252 3.34 1.60 9.03
CA TRP A 252 3.05 2.64 10.03
C TRP A 252 1.55 2.88 10.22
N SER A 253 0.74 2.69 9.17
CA SER A 253 -0.72 2.86 9.17
C SER A 253 -1.50 1.60 9.60
N CYS A 254 -0.84 0.56 10.10
CA CYS A 254 -1.49 -0.73 10.38
C CYS A 254 -2.42 -0.66 11.60
N THR A 255 -3.71 -0.78 11.38
CA THR A 255 -4.76 -0.81 12.43
C THR A 255 -5.14 -2.22 12.88
N ARG A 256 -4.54 -3.28 12.31
CA ARG A 256 -4.79 -4.68 12.69
C ARG A 256 -4.22 -5.06 14.05
N VAL A 257 -3.14 -4.39 14.46
CA VAL A 257 -2.54 -4.56 15.78
C VAL A 257 -3.09 -3.52 16.75
N SER A 258 -3.10 -3.85 18.06
CA SER A 258 -3.59 -2.91 19.08
C SER A 258 -2.70 -1.69 19.21
N ARG A 259 -1.38 -1.90 19.23
CA ARG A 259 -0.34 -0.88 19.35
C ARG A 259 0.76 -1.18 18.34
N ASP A 260 1.42 -0.16 17.86
CA ASP A 260 2.68 -0.30 17.13
C ASP A 260 3.85 -0.19 18.09
N SER A 261 4.14 -1.30 18.77
CA SER A 261 5.20 -1.34 19.79
C SER A 261 6.58 -1.01 19.22
N SER A 262 6.83 -1.32 17.94
CA SER A 262 8.11 -1.00 17.29
C SER A 262 8.28 0.51 17.10
N ALA A 263 7.25 1.19 16.57
CA ALA A 263 7.28 2.64 16.44
C ALA A 263 7.33 3.33 17.81
N GLU A 264 6.55 2.87 18.78
CA GLU A 264 6.56 3.40 20.15
C GLU A 264 7.93 3.25 20.83
N SER A 265 8.61 2.11 20.64
CA SER A 265 9.98 1.91 21.18
C SER A 265 10.98 2.83 20.53
N MET A 266 10.91 3.05 19.22
CA MET A 266 11.77 3.98 18.51
C MET A 266 11.53 5.42 18.97
N ILE A 267 10.28 5.86 19.09
CA ILE A 267 9.92 7.21 19.57
C ILE A 267 10.38 7.43 21.02
N ALA A 268 10.35 6.39 21.86
CA ALA A 268 10.79 6.46 23.25
C ALA A 268 12.33 6.47 23.42
N LYS A 269 13.10 6.34 22.33
CA LYS A 269 14.57 6.36 22.38
C LYS A 269 15.08 7.72 22.87
N GLU A 270 15.99 7.68 23.85
CA GLU A 270 16.64 8.89 24.34
C GLU A 270 17.35 9.65 23.21
N GLY A 271 17.26 10.98 23.23
CA GLY A 271 17.89 11.84 22.23
C GLY A 271 16.97 12.25 21.07
N GLY A 272 15.73 11.75 21.00
CA GLY A 272 14.71 12.24 20.05
C GLY A 272 14.96 11.90 18.58
N GLU A 273 15.84 10.93 18.30
CA GLU A 273 16.21 10.55 16.92
C GLU A 273 15.01 10.20 16.05
N TYR A 274 13.96 9.65 16.66
CA TYR A 274 12.76 9.19 15.97
C TYR A 274 11.48 9.98 16.32
N ASP A 275 11.61 11.15 16.95
CA ASP A 275 10.44 11.97 17.32
C ASP A 275 9.54 12.29 16.12
N TRP A 276 10.12 12.40 14.95
CA TRP A 276 9.41 12.61 13.68
C TRP A 276 8.47 11.46 13.27
N LEU A 277 8.59 10.25 13.85
CA LEU A 277 7.63 9.16 13.67
C LEU A 277 6.35 9.36 14.49
N LYS A 278 6.39 10.17 15.55
CA LYS A 278 5.26 10.33 16.46
C LYS A 278 3.98 10.79 15.76
N PRO A 279 3.97 11.80 14.87
CA PRO A 279 2.76 12.21 14.15
C PRO A 279 2.15 11.08 13.32
N LEU A 280 2.96 10.20 12.70
CA LEU A 280 2.47 9.04 11.96
C LEU A 280 1.82 8.00 12.87
N ASN A 281 2.41 7.73 14.03
CA ASN A 281 1.84 6.81 15.01
C ASN A 281 0.56 7.37 15.63
N ASP A 282 0.50 8.66 15.90
CA ASP A 282 -0.70 9.35 16.40
C ASP A 282 -1.83 9.30 15.36
N LEU A 283 -1.54 9.58 14.10
CA LEU A 283 -2.51 9.45 13.00
C LEU A 283 -3.05 8.01 12.87
N ARG A 284 -2.15 7.02 12.93
CA ARG A 284 -2.55 5.60 12.92
C ARG A 284 -3.48 5.28 14.09
N ASN A 285 -3.16 5.74 15.30
CA ASN A 285 -3.96 5.52 16.50
C ASN A 285 -5.32 6.23 16.40
N TYR A 286 -5.35 7.42 15.81
CA TYR A 286 -6.57 8.17 15.54
C TYR A 286 -7.50 7.41 14.58
N ILE A 287 -6.98 6.98 13.41
CA ILE A 287 -7.74 6.18 12.45
C ILE A 287 -8.32 4.94 13.12
N LYS A 288 -7.52 4.26 13.96
CA LYS A 288 -7.97 3.08 14.68
C LYS A 288 -9.07 3.38 15.69
N ALA A 289 -8.93 4.44 16.46
CA ALA A 289 -9.92 4.85 17.46
C ALA A 289 -11.27 5.21 16.81
N ARG A 290 -11.24 5.90 15.68
CA ARG A 290 -12.42 6.31 14.91
C ARG A 290 -13.01 5.18 14.05
N HIS A 291 -12.29 4.06 13.90
CA HIS A 291 -12.70 2.99 12.99
C HIS A 291 -14.08 2.43 13.32
N PHE A 292 -14.39 2.25 14.58
CA PHE A 292 -15.67 1.70 15.05
C PHE A 292 -16.70 2.79 15.43
N ASP A 293 -16.40 4.04 15.22
CA ASP A 293 -17.33 5.14 15.44
C ASP A 293 -18.37 5.20 14.31
N PRO A 294 -19.68 5.01 14.61
CA PRO A 294 -20.72 5.06 13.59
C PRO A 294 -20.79 6.40 12.85
N SER A 295 -20.48 7.53 13.53
CA SER A 295 -20.48 8.87 12.93
C SER A 295 -19.34 9.09 11.93
N ALA A 296 -18.26 8.33 12.06
CA ALA A 296 -17.15 8.33 11.11
C ALA A 296 -17.41 7.43 9.87
N ARG A 297 -18.59 6.79 9.78
CA ARG A 297 -18.95 5.89 8.67
C ARG A 297 -19.86 6.56 7.67
N CYS A 298 -19.67 6.22 6.40
CA CYS A 298 -20.67 6.43 5.36
C CYS A 298 -21.56 5.18 5.30
N TRP A 299 -22.85 5.37 5.50
CA TRP A 299 -23.81 4.28 5.58
C TRP A 299 -24.43 3.92 4.24
N LEU A 300 -24.33 4.77 3.23
CA LEU A 300 -24.79 4.45 1.89
C LEU A 300 -23.71 3.67 1.14
N ALA A 301 -24.02 2.45 0.70
CA ALA A 301 -23.12 1.64 -0.11
C ALA A 301 -22.81 2.34 -1.45
N ARG A 302 -21.77 1.86 -2.13
CA ARG A 302 -21.28 2.47 -3.37
C ARG A 302 -21.58 1.62 -4.61
N THR A 303 -22.51 0.69 -4.48
CA THR A 303 -22.89 -0.20 -5.57
C THR A 303 -24.40 -0.41 -5.53
N ILE A 304 -25.04 -0.19 -6.67
CA ILE A 304 -26.44 -0.48 -6.87
C ILE A 304 -26.50 -1.91 -7.42
N ASP A 305 -27.35 -2.74 -6.84
CA ASP A 305 -27.66 -4.05 -7.39
C ASP A 305 -28.46 -3.86 -8.68
N LYS A 306 -27.94 -4.39 -9.78
CA LYS A 306 -28.54 -4.21 -11.11
C LYS A 306 -29.84 -5.00 -11.33
N GLU A 307 -30.00 -6.10 -10.58
CA GLU A 307 -31.16 -6.98 -10.72
C GLU A 307 -32.34 -6.45 -9.90
N THR A 308 -32.06 -5.95 -8.71
CA THR A 308 -33.09 -5.50 -7.78
C THR A 308 -33.32 -3.98 -7.81
N GLY A 309 -32.38 -3.19 -8.34
CA GLY A 309 -32.42 -1.72 -8.29
C GLY A 309 -32.29 -1.18 -6.87
N THR A 310 -31.70 -1.95 -5.96
CA THR A 310 -31.53 -1.57 -4.56
C THR A 310 -30.08 -1.20 -4.23
N ILE A 311 -29.90 -0.41 -3.17
CA ILE A 311 -28.60 -0.11 -2.57
C ILE A 311 -28.62 -0.54 -1.11
N LYS A 312 -27.48 -1.00 -0.61
CA LYS A 312 -27.36 -1.42 0.78
C LYS A 312 -27.07 -0.23 1.70
N ILE A 313 -27.68 -0.25 2.88
CA ILE A 313 -27.34 0.64 3.98
C ILE A 313 -26.40 -0.13 4.91
N ALA A 314 -25.11 0.13 4.78
CA ALA A 314 -24.05 -0.58 5.49
C ALA A 314 -22.81 0.30 5.70
N PRO A 315 -22.06 0.17 6.81
CA PRO A 315 -20.92 1.02 7.16
C PRO A 315 -19.63 0.61 6.41
N ASN A 316 -19.65 0.58 5.08
CA ASN A 316 -18.58 0.01 4.27
C ASN A 316 -17.52 1.02 3.79
N SER A 317 -17.62 2.28 4.19
CA SER A 317 -16.62 3.33 3.94
C SER A 317 -16.63 4.37 5.05
N TYR A 318 -15.61 5.23 5.08
CA TYR A 318 -15.58 6.37 5.98
C TYR A 318 -16.46 7.51 5.47
N SER A 319 -16.96 8.35 6.40
CA SER A 319 -17.84 9.47 6.07
C SER A 319 -17.10 10.58 5.33
N PRO A 320 -17.82 11.40 4.53
CA PRO A 320 -17.24 12.55 3.85
C PRO A 320 -16.52 13.52 4.79
N ALA A 321 -17.08 13.77 5.98
CA ALA A 321 -16.47 14.66 6.98
C ALA A 321 -15.15 14.07 7.50
N PHE A 322 -15.14 12.78 7.87
CA PHE A 322 -13.95 12.13 8.40
C PHE A 322 -12.84 11.99 7.35
N THR A 323 -13.18 11.67 6.10
CA THR A 323 -12.17 11.61 5.02
C THR A 323 -11.55 12.96 4.73
N LYS A 324 -12.33 14.07 4.78
CA LYS A 324 -11.79 15.43 4.65
C LYS A 324 -10.87 15.79 5.82
N GLU A 325 -11.25 15.46 7.04
CA GLU A 325 -10.43 15.66 8.24
C GLU A 325 -9.09 14.91 8.14
N LEU A 326 -9.13 13.63 7.75
CA LEU A 326 -7.92 12.84 7.54
C LEU A 326 -7.00 13.45 6.47
N LEU A 327 -7.55 13.98 5.39
CA LEU A 327 -6.76 14.66 4.37
C LEU A 327 -6.02 15.88 4.96
N GLY A 328 -6.73 16.72 5.70
CA GLY A 328 -6.15 17.90 6.34
C GLY A 328 -5.02 17.54 7.32
N ILE A 329 -5.24 16.53 8.16
CA ILE A 329 -4.25 16.02 9.11
C ILE A 329 -3.01 15.48 8.36
N MET A 330 -3.21 14.66 7.32
CA MET A 330 -2.11 14.09 6.54
C MET A 330 -1.27 15.18 5.86
N LEU A 331 -1.91 16.18 5.27
CA LEU A 331 -1.21 17.29 4.63
C LEU A 331 -0.45 18.16 5.65
N THR A 332 -1.01 18.35 6.85
CA THR A 332 -0.33 19.06 7.95
C THR A 332 0.92 18.30 8.40
N ILE A 333 0.82 17.01 8.68
CA ILE A 333 1.94 16.15 9.07
C ILE A 333 3.04 16.16 8.00
N GLN A 334 2.64 16.10 6.74
CA GLN A 334 3.58 16.13 5.61
C GLN A 334 4.30 17.47 5.49
N LEU A 335 3.59 18.58 5.65
CA LEU A 335 4.20 19.91 5.57
C LEU A 335 5.17 20.13 6.73
N ASP A 336 4.81 19.73 7.95
CA ASP A 336 5.68 19.81 9.12
C ASP A 336 6.97 18.97 8.94
N GLU A 337 6.88 17.79 8.29
CA GLU A 337 8.05 17.00 7.92
C GLU A 337 8.90 17.70 6.86
N PHE A 338 8.30 18.33 5.86
CA PHE A 338 9.02 19.04 4.82
C PHE A 338 9.78 20.24 5.39
N ASP A 339 9.15 21.01 6.27
CA ASP A 339 9.75 22.12 6.97
C ASP A 339 10.92 21.67 7.86
N ALA A 340 10.73 20.59 8.63
CA ALA A 340 11.77 20.01 9.48
C ALA A 340 12.96 19.47 8.66
N ALA A 341 12.69 18.79 7.56
CA ALA A 341 13.72 18.27 6.66
C ALA A 341 14.53 19.40 6.00
N GLN A 342 13.84 20.45 5.56
CA GLN A 342 14.49 21.64 4.99
C GLN A 342 15.40 22.34 6.01
N GLN A 343 14.93 22.53 7.25
CA GLN A 343 15.72 23.11 8.35
C GLN A 343 16.95 22.25 8.67
N ALA A 344 16.81 20.92 8.63
CA ALA A 344 17.90 19.97 8.87
C ALA A 344 18.85 19.79 7.66
N GLY A 345 18.53 20.35 6.49
CA GLY A 345 19.29 20.17 5.26
C GLY A 345 19.28 18.73 4.71
N ILE A 346 18.22 17.97 5.01
CA ILE A 346 18.04 16.58 4.55
C ILE A 346 16.83 16.47 3.60
N LYS A 347 16.71 15.33 2.93
CA LYS A 347 15.48 15.02 2.19
C LYS A 347 14.36 14.66 3.16
N PRO A 348 13.10 14.97 2.84
CA PRO A 348 11.96 14.49 3.61
C PRO A 348 12.03 12.96 3.80
N ARG A 349 11.77 12.50 5.03
CA ARG A 349 11.83 11.08 5.39
C ARG A 349 10.64 10.32 4.85
N PHE A 350 9.51 11.03 4.63
CA PHE A 350 8.30 10.47 4.02
C PHE A 350 7.52 11.54 3.25
N THR A 351 6.69 11.06 2.34
CA THR A 351 5.64 11.83 1.65
C THR A 351 4.37 10.99 1.73
N LEU A 352 3.29 11.55 2.31
CA LEU A 352 2.02 10.82 2.46
C LEU A 352 1.19 10.88 1.18
N LEU A 353 1.06 12.08 0.63
CA LEU A 353 0.28 12.33 -0.58
C LEU A 353 1.04 13.30 -1.50
N ASP A 354 1.40 12.85 -2.67
CA ASP A 354 1.89 13.72 -3.75
C ASP A 354 0.72 14.35 -4.51
N ILE A 355 1.02 15.21 -5.48
CA ILE A 355 -0.02 15.94 -6.23
C ILE A 355 -0.91 15.02 -7.06
N GLN A 356 -0.37 13.92 -7.61
CA GLN A 356 -1.17 12.94 -8.33
C GLN A 356 -2.13 12.22 -7.38
N GLN A 357 -1.67 11.86 -6.17
CA GLN A 357 -2.49 11.23 -5.15
C GLN A 357 -3.58 12.18 -4.63
N LEU A 358 -3.27 13.47 -4.48
CA LEU A 358 -4.25 14.48 -4.10
C LEU A 358 -5.36 14.62 -5.14
N LEU A 359 -5.02 14.68 -6.42
CA LEU A 359 -6.01 14.68 -7.51
C LEU A 359 -6.78 13.36 -7.61
N ALA A 360 -6.13 12.24 -7.24
CA ALA A 360 -6.82 10.95 -7.14
C ALA A 360 -7.88 10.94 -6.02
N VAL A 361 -7.59 11.55 -4.87
CA VAL A 361 -8.57 11.75 -3.80
C VAL A 361 -9.73 12.61 -4.29
N GLU A 362 -9.44 13.73 -4.98
CA GLU A 362 -10.47 14.58 -5.60
C GLU A 362 -11.36 13.80 -6.56
N ALA A 363 -10.76 13.00 -7.43
CA ALA A 363 -11.49 12.16 -8.37
C ALA A 363 -12.41 11.15 -7.69
N LEU A 364 -11.94 10.51 -6.61
CA LEU A 364 -12.74 9.57 -5.85
C LEU A 364 -13.88 10.25 -5.08
N TRP A 365 -13.64 11.45 -4.53
CA TRP A 365 -14.72 12.22 -3.89
C TRP A 365 -15.79 12.65 -4.88
N GLY A 366 -15.39 13.06 -6.08
CA GLY A 366 -16.32 13.33 -7.18
C GLY A 366 -17.10 12.07 -7.58
N ARG A 367 -16.42 10.95 -7.72
CA ARG A 367 -17.01 9.66 -8.07
C ARG A 367 -18.06 9.18 -7.08
N TYR A 368 -17.84 9.39 -5.78
CA TYR A 368 -18.74 8.90 -4.70
C TYR A 368 -19.70 9.95 -4.17
N GLY A 369 -19.66 11.17 -4.68
CA GLY A 369 -20.54 12.24 -4.21
C GLY A 369 -20.20 12.73 -2.81
N TYR A 370 -18.94 12.64 -2.40
CA TYR A 370 -18.54 12.93 -1.04
C TYR A 370 -18.41 14.42 -0.75
N GLN A 371 -17.83 15.17 -1.66
CA GLN A 371 -17.46 16.56 -1.47
C GLN A 371 -17.92 17.43 -2.65
N LYS A 372 -17.91 18.75 -2.44
CA LYS A 372 -18.00 19.70 -3.53
C LYS A 372 -16.74 19.63 -4.40
N PRO A 373 -16.84 19.99 -5.69
CA PRO A 373 -15.70 19.95 -6.59
C PRO A 373 -14.49 20.71 -6.04
N PHE A 374 -13.31 20.16 -6.22
CA PHE A 374 -12.01 20.69 -5.81
C PHE A 374 -11.86 20.93 -4.30
N THR A 375 -12.59 20.17 -3.47
CA THR A 375 -12.45 20.26 -2.00
C THR A 375 -11.09 19.76 -1.53
N ALA A 376 -10.50 18.72 -2.16
CA ALA A 376 -9.17 18.26 -1.81
C ALA A 376 -8.12 19.33 -2.10
N MET A 377 -8.26 20.02 -3.22
CA MET A 377 -7.39 21.13 -3.58
C MET A 377 -7.53 22.33 -2.63
N ARG A 378 -8.75 22.63 -2.17
CA ARG A 378 -8.93 23.68 -1.14
C ARG A 378 -8.26 23.33 0.17
N VAL A 379 -8.37 22.10 0.63
CA VAL A 379 -7.68 21.65 1.85
C VAL A 379 -6.16 21.74 1.66
N PHE A 380 -5.65 21.43 0.48
CA PHE A 380 -4.23 21.62 0.16
C PHE A 380 -3.82 23.10 0.27
N LEU A 381 -4.56 24.01 -0.34
CA LEU A 381 -4.28 25.46 -0.27
C LEU A 381 -4.42 26.01 1.18
N GLU A 382 -5.43 25.55 1.94
CA GLU A 382 -5.58 25.90 3.36
C GLU A 382 -4.31 25.57 4.15
N VAL A 383 -3.73 24.38 3.92
CA VAL A 383 -2.54 23.93 4.66
C VAL A 383 -1.26 24.59 4.13
N TYR A 384 -1.03 24.55 2.82
CA TYR A 384 0.26 24.94 2.24
C TYR A 384 0.41 26.45 2.00
N GLU A 385 -0.69 27.15 1.70
CA GLU A 385 -0.63 28.59 1.40
C GLU A 385 -1.19 29.46 2.53
N GLN A 386 -2.27 29.01 3.18
CA GLN A 386 -2.93 29.81 4.21
C GLN A 386 -2.41 29.47 5.63
N GLY A 387 -1.57 28.46 5.77
CA GLY A 387 -0.96 28.08 7.04
C GLY A 387 -1.94 27.43 8.03
N VAL A 388 -3.10 26.94 7.58
CA VAL A 388 -4.03 26.20 8.43
C VAL A 388 -3.37 24.90 8.87
N ARG A 389 -3.53 24.57 10.15
CA ARG A 389 -3.05 23.29 10.72
C ARG A 389 -4.24 22.49 11.23
N TYR A 390 -4.35 21.26 10.70
CA TYR A 390 -5.32 20.26 11.14
C TYR A 390 -4.67 19.40 12.22
N GLU A 391 -5.08 19.59 13.46
CA GLU A 391 -4.58 18.79 14.58
C GLU A 391 -5.36 17.47 14.70
N ILE A 392 -4.69 16.44 15.23
CA ILE A 392 -5.38 15.20 15.61
C ILE A 392 -6.17 15.53 16.88
N PRO A 393 -7.52 15.38 16.85
CA PRO A 393 -8.32 15.67 18.03
C PRO A 393 -7.96 14.76 19.20
N ASP A 394 -7.94 15.33 20.41
CA ASP A 394 -7.84 14.52 21.62
C ASP A 394 -9.13 13.71 21.76
N ILE A 395 -9.02 12.40 21.56
CA ILE A 395 -10.15 11.50 21.63
C ILE A 395 -10.27 11.02 23.07
N ALA A 396 -11.29 11.48 23.78
CA ALA A 396 -11.74 10.79 24.97
C ALA A 396 -11.88 9.30 24.65
N ALA A 397 -11.33 8.44 25.51
CA ALA A 397 -11.31 6.99 25.28
C ALA A 397 -12.68 6.51 24.79
N LEU A 398 -12.80 6.27 23.49
CA LEU A 398 -14.01 5.71 22.91
C LEU A 398 -14.23 4.33 23.55
N PRO A 399 -15.46 3.95 23.87
CA PRO A 399 -15.74 2.60 24.34
C PRO A 399 -15.07 1.61 23.37
N LYS A 400 -14.50 0.56 23.90
CA LYS A 400 -13.89 -0.50 23.07
C LYS A 400 -15.01 -1.19 22.28
N TYR A 401 -15.41 -0.60 21.18
CA TYR A 401 -16.28 -1.29 20.23
C TYR A 401 -15.52 -2.48 19.65
N THR A 402 -16.21 -3.60 19.61
CA THR A 402 -15.74 -4.76 18.87
C THR A 402 -16.24 -4.66 17.42
N GLU A 403 -15.66 -5.42 16.52
CA GLU A 403 -16.17 -5.54 15.16
C GLU A 403 -17.66 -5.98 15.14
N ALA A 404 -18.10 -6.72 16.18
CA ALA A 404 -19.47 -7.13 16.35
C ALA A 404 -20.43 -5.96 16.62
N ASP A 405 -19.98 -4.90 17.26
CA ASP A 405 -20.82 -3.73 17.59
C ASP A 405 -21.21 -2.91 16.35
N LEU A 406 -20.47 -3.07 15.25
CA LEU A 406 -20.78 -2.46 13.95
C LEU A 406 -21.40 -3.43 12.93
N ARG A 407 -21.68 -4.66 13.33
CA ARG A 407 -22.42 -5.61 12.50
C ARG A 407 -23.92 -5.29 12.54
N TYR A 408 -24.28 -4.26 11.84
CA TYR A 408 -25.71 -3.99 11.59
C TYR A 408 -26.20 -4.92 10.48
N PRO A 409 -27.44 -5.43 10.57
CA PRO A 409 -28.04 -6.09 9.43
C PRO A 409 -28.05 -5.12 8.25
N GLU A 410 -27.55 -5.57 7.10
CA GLU A 410 -27.63 -4.81 5.86
C GLU A 410 -29.11 -4.66 5.48
N VAL A 411 -29.51 -3.43 5.18
CA VAL A 411 -30.87 -3.12 4.73
C VAL A 411 -30.76 -2.67 3.29
N GLU A 412 -31.49 -3.31 2.40
CA GLU A 412 -31.60 -2.91 1.02
C GLU A 412 -32.75 -1.91 0.87
N VAL A 413 -32.45 -0.77 0.27
CA VAL A 413 -33.44 0.26 -0.05
C VAL A 413 -33.48 0.49 -1.55
N PRO A 414 -34.66 0.78 -2.13
CA PRO A 414 -34.76 1.11 -3.54
C PRO A 414 -33.89 2.32 -3.89
N PHE A 415 -33.15 2.24 -4.98
CA PHE A 415 -32.33 3.32 -5.48
C PHE A 415 -32.34 3.31 -7.00
N CYS A 416 -32.97 4.28 -7.63
CA CYS A 416 -33.13 4.31 -9.07
C CYS A 416 -31.90 4.87 -9.76
N ASP A 417 -31.21 4.04 -10.53
CA ASP A 417 -30.05 4.42 -11.34
C ASP A 417 -30.48 5.08 -12.68
N ASP A 418 -31.69 4.75 -13.17
CA ASP A 418 -32.11 5.05 -14.54
C ASP A 418 -32.84 6.39 -14.73
N GLN A 419 -33.18 7.10 -13.67
CA GLN A 419 -33.97 8.34 -13.76
C GLN A 419 -33.24 9.50 -14.45
N TYR A 420 -31.93 9.38 -14.69
CA TYR A 420 -31.13 10.40 -15.33
C TYR A 420 -30.31 9.86 -16.49
N GLN A 421 -30.96 9.54 -17.58
CA GLN A 421 -30.31 9.26 -18.86
C GLN A 421 -29.79 10.53 -19.56
N GLY A 422 -29.73 11.64 -18.84
CA GLY A 422 -29.18 12.89 -19.38
C GLY A 422 -27.71 12.79 -19.69
N MET A 423 -27.29 13.37 -20.81
CA MET A 423 -25.95 13.36 -21.36
C MET A 423 -24.84 13.85 -20.39
N PHE A 424 -25.21 14.47 -19.27
CA PHE A 424 -24.26 15.12 -18.35
C PHE A 424 -24.21 14.48 -16.95
N ASN A 425 -24.92 13.38 -16.71
CA ASN A 425 -24.99 12.76 -15.38
C ASN A 425 -23.89 11.75 -15.09
N GLY A 426 -23.35 11.10 -16.11
CA GLY A 426 -22.26 10.17 -16.02
C GLY A 426 -21.02 10.68 -16.77
N LEU A 427 -20.30 9.80 -17.42
CA LEU A 427 -19.20 10.17 -18.31
C LEU A 427 -19.74 10.95 -19.52
N ARG A 428 -19.19 12.14 -19.73
CA ARG A 428 -19.58 13.01 -20.85
C ARG A 428 -19.08 12.48 -22.20
N SER A 429 -17.98 11.71 -22.19
CA SER A 429 -17.42 11.07 -23.38
C SER A 429 -16.64 9.83 -22.99
N ILE A 430 -16.88 8.73 -23.69
CA ILE A 430 -16.08 7.51 -23.59
C ILE A 430 -14.74 7.62 -24.33
N SER A 431 -14.55 8.69 -25.10
CA SER A 431 -13.30 8.96 -25.81
C SER A 431 -12.25 9.69 -24.96
N HIS A 432 -12.59 10.11 -23.72
CA HIS A 432 -11.58 10.55 -22.79
C HIS A 432 -10.65 9.38 -22.49
N ALA A 433 -9.40 9.61 -22.79
CA ALA A 433 -8.29 8.69 -22.91
C ALA A 433 -8.40 7.42 -22.06
N ALA A 434 -8.30 6.29 -22.72
CA ALA A 434 -8.14 5.02 -22.05
C ALA A 434 -6.68 4.85 -21.70
N ALA A 435 -6.37 4.75 -20.42
CA ALA A 435 -5.04 4.43 -19.94
C ALA A 435 -4.77 2.93 -20.01
N ASP A 436 -3.51 2.56 -20.13
CA ASP A 436 -3.06 1.18 -20.01
C ASP A 436 -2.94 0.78 -18.53
N ALA A 437 -3.20 -0.49 -18.22
CA ALA A 437 -3.27 -0.98 -16.84
C ALA A 437 -1.89 -1.25 -16.20
N GLU A 438 -0.81 -1.08 -16.94
CA GLU A 438 0.56 -1.38 -16.47
C GLU A 438 1.54 -0.31 -16.97
N PHE A 439 2.24 0.34 -16.03
CA PHE A 439 3.28 1.32 -16.33
C PHE A 439 4.61 0.81 -15.82
N LEU A 440 5.59 0.76 -16.71
CA LEU A 440 6.96 0.41 -16.41
C LEU A 440 7.83 1.66 -16.57
N THR A 441 8.51 2.04 -15.52
CA THR A 441 9.52 3.10 -15.54
C THR A 441 10.86 2.53 -15.07
N THR A 442 11.96 3.05 -15.63
CA THR A 442 13.30 2.67 -15.17
C THR A 442 13.93 3.87 -14.46
N THR A 443 14.33 3.68 -13.22
CA THR A 443 15.01 4.72 -12.44
C THR A 443 16.41 4.98 -12.98
N ARG A 444 17.03 6.10 -12.57
CA ARG A 444 18.44 6.41 -12.92
C ARG A 444 19.42 5.34 -12.44
N SER A 445 19.09 4.62 -11.37
CA SER A 445 19.88 3.50 -10.83
C SER A 445 19.64 2.17 -11.56
N GLY A 446 18.76 2.14 -12.57
CA GLY A 446 18.46 0.93 -13.34
C GLY A 446 17.39 0.01 -12.71
N MET A 447 16.72 0.43 -11.63
CA MET A 447 15.58 -0.32 -11.10
C MET A 447 14.37 -0.15 -12.00
N VAL A 448 13.64 -1.23 -12.26
CA VAL A 448 12.36 -1.21 -12.98
C VAL A 448 11.23 -1.07 -11.97
N VAL A 449 10.49 0.03 -12.06
CA VAL A 449 9.32 0.30 -11.23
C VAL A 449 8.08 0.01 -12.04
N MET A 450 7.18 -0.77 -11.48
CA MET A 450 5.90 -1.12 -12.09
C MET A 450 4.75 -0.65 -11.21
N ASP A 451 3.96 0.28 -11.73
CA ASP A 451 2.69 0.68 -11.11
C ASP A 451 1.59 -0.29 -11.53
N VAL A 452 0.96 -0.91 -10.55
CA VAL A 452 0.01 -2.00 -10.76
C VAL A 452 -1.41 -1.59 -10.37
N VAL A 453 -2.32 -1.72 -11.31
CA VAL A 453 -3.75 -1.47 -11.11
C VAL A 453 -4.53 -2.78 -11.25
N THR A 454 -5.43 -3.04 -10.31
CA THR A 454 -6.20 -4.29 -10.26
C THR A 454 -7.69 -4.13 -10.48
N SER A 455 -8.29 -2.96 -10.22
CA SER A 455 -9.73 -2.74 -10.40
C SER A 455 -10.11 -1.26 -10.39
N SER A 456 -11.20 -0.90 -11.07
CA SER A 456 -11.78 0.45 -11.18
C SER A 456 -10.70 1.49 -11.45
N GLY A 457 -9.85 1.18 -12.43
CA GLY A 457 -8.59 1.83 -12.67
C GLY A 457 -8.75 3.19 -13.32
N PHE A 458 -7.90 4.08 -12.90
CA PHE A 458 -7.68 5.39 -13.52
C PHE A 458 -6.21 5.76 -13.35
N GLU A 459 -5.78 6.67 -14.16
CA GLU A 459 -4.45 7.26 -14.12
C GLU A 459 -4.56 8.78 -14.06
N ILE A 460 -3.56 9.38 -13.45
CA ILE A 460 -3.36 10.82 -13.46
C ILE A 460 -2.00 11.11 -14.07
N ASP A 461 -2.01 11.85 -15.16
CA ASP A 461 -0.78 12.30 -15.80
C ASP A 461 -0.01 13.24 -14.86
N ARG A 462 1.28 12.98 -14.65
CA ARG A 462 2.09 13.75 -13.70
C ARG A 462 2.28 15.18 -14.16
N GLU A 463 2.65 15.37 -15.43
CA GLU A 463 2.84 16.71 -15.99
C GLU A 463 1.53 17.48 -16.01
N GLY A 464 0.44 16.82 -16.40
CA GLY A 464 -0.91 17.37 -16.35
C GLY A 464 -1.35 17.75 -14.95
N ALA A 465 -0.97 16.98 -13.92
CA ALA A 465 -1.25 17.29 -12.51
C ALA A 465 -0.47 18.53 -12.05
N GLU A 466 0.81 18.61 -12.37
CA GLU A 466 1.65 19.77 -12.04
C GLU A 466 1.19 21.04 -12.78
N LEU A 467 0.86 20.94 -14.07
CA LEU A 467 0.31 22.04 -14.85
C LEU A 467 -1.05 22.52 -14.32
N PHE A 468 -1.92 21.58 -13.93
CA PHE A 468 -3.20 21.92 -13.33
C PHE A 468 -3.03 22.77 -12.07
N VAL A 469 -2.19 22.34 -11.13
CA VAL A 469 -1.98 23.07 -9.88
C VAL A 469 -1.33 24.42 -10.11
N ASN A 470 -0.35 24.49 -11.00
CA ASN A 470 0.42 25.72 -11.21
C ASN A 470 -0.32 26.79 -12.05
N PHE A 471 -1.24 26.39 -12.95
CA PHE A 471 -1.81 27.32 -13.92
C PHE A 471 -3.34 27.30 -14.02
N GLU A 472 -4.00 26.19 -13.70
CA GLU A 472 -5.44 26.02 -13.93
C GLU A 472 -6.29 25.99 -12.66
N LEU A 473 -5.67 25.82 -11.49
CA LEU A 473 -6.38 25.64 -10.23
C LEU A 473 -7.32 26.82 -9.91
N ASP A 474 -6.86 28.07 -10.07
CA ASP A 474 -7.68 29.25 -9.81
C ASP A 474 -8.88 29.33 -10.73
N ASN A 475 -8.68 29.01 -12.02
CA ASN A 475 -9.78 28.93 -12.98
C ASN A 475 -10.79 27.85 -12.61
N ALA A 476 -10.30 26.68 -12.21
CA ALA A 476 -11.14 25.58 -11.78
C ALA A 476 -11.95 25.94 -10.53
N LEU A 477 -11.32 26.55 -9.54
CA LEU A 477 -11.98 26.99 -8.30
C LEU A 477 -13.04 28.07 -8.57
N SER A 478 -12.80 28.98 -9.51
CA SER A 478 -13.79 30.01 -9.89
C SER A 478 -15.02 29.41 -10.56
N ARG A 479 -14.87 28.37 -11.37
CA ARG A 479 -15.98 27.70 -12.09
C ARG A 479 -16.92 26.94 -11.17
N VAL A 480 -16.48 26.51 -10.00
CA VAL A 480 -17.35 25.83 -9.01
C VAL A 480 -18.49 26.73 -8.53
N THR A 481 -18.38 28.02 -8.67
CA THR A 481 -19.51 28.94 -8.38
C THR A 481 -20.72 28.69 -9.28
N PHE A 482 -20.51 28.14 -10.48
CA PHE A 482 -21.55 27.87 -11.46
C PHE A 482 -22.01 26.41 -11.48
N ASP A 483 -21.11 25.47 -11.21
CA ASP A 483 -21.44 24.04 -11.14
C ASP A 483 -20.88 23.43 -9.86
N GLN A 484 -21.78 23.15 -8.91
CA GLN A 484 -21.45 22.55 -7.62
C GLN A 484 -21.70 21.04 -7.57
N SER A 485 -22.02 20.42 -8.72
CA SER A 485 -22.19 18.97 -8.78
C SER A 485 -20.89 18.27 -8.39
N PRO A 486 -20.90 17.18 -7.62
CA PRO A 486 -19.69 16.53 -7.15
C PRO A 486 -18.77 16.09 -8.30
N THR A 487 -19.33 15.76 -9.46
CA THR A 487 -18.60 15.29 -10.64
C THR A 487 -18.02 16.41 -11.49
N ALA A 488 -18.31 17.70 -11.20
CA ALA A 488 -17.83 18.82 -12.00
C ALA A 488 -16.30 18.90 -12.03
N GLY A 489 -15.64 18.70 -10.88
CA GLY A 489 -14.18 18.64 -10.78
C GLY A 489 -13.58 17.50 -11.58
N LEU A 490 -14.17 16.31 -11.49
CA LEU A 490 -13.73 15.15 -12.26
C LEU A 490 -13.88 15.38 -13.77
N HIS A 491 -15.01 15.91 -14.22
CA HIS A 491 -15.19 16.28 -15.63
C HIS A 491 -14.20 17.32 -16.12
N TYR A 492 -13.85 18.28 -15.27
CA TYR A 492 -12.85 19.29 -15.59
C TYR A 492 -11.47 18.67 -15.80
N LEU A 493 -11.01 17.85 -14.87
CA LEU A 493 -9.71 17.17 -14.96
C LEU A 493 -9.64 16.18 -16.12
N MET A 494 -10.74 15.48 -16.41
CA MET A 494 -10.83 14.61 -17.60
C MET A 494 -10.82 15.43 -18.90
N GLY A 495 -11.48 16.59 -18.93
CA GLY A 495 -11.49 17.49 -20.07
C GLY A 495 -10.12 18.08 -20.41
N LEU A 496 -9.26 18.24 -19.41
CA LEU A 496 -7.86 18.63 -19.57
C LEU A 496 -6.95 17.47 -19.99
N GLY A 497 -7.44 16.22 -19.91
CA GLY A 497 -6.60 15.03 -20.09
C GLY A 497 -5.74 14.67 -18.89
N THR A 498 -5.89 15.39 -17.76
CA THR A 498 -5.14 15.10 -16.52
C THR A 498 -5.53 13.76 -15.93
N ILE A 499 -6.80 13.35 -16.08
CA ILE A 499 -7.29 12.04 -15.62
C ILE A 499 -7.74 11.21 -16.81
N ALA A 500 -7.29 9.96 -16.86
CA ALA A 500 -7.72 8.95 -17.83
C ALA A 500 -8.30 7.72 -17.10
N ILE A 501 -9.36 7.15 -17.63
CA ILE A 501 -9.99 5.94 -17.09
C ILE A 501 -9.54 4.74 -17.92
N TYR A 502 -9.22 3.62 -17.25
CA TYR A 502 -8.80 2.41 -17.94
C TYR A 502 -9.89 1.78 -18.79
N LYS A 503 -9.47 1.20 -19.91
CA LYS A 503 -10.34 0.41 -20.78
C LYS A 503 -11.04 -0.69 -19.95
N GLY A 504 -12.36 -0.77 -20.07
CA GLY A 504 -13.18 -1.75 -19.33
C GLY A 504 -13.79 -1.20 -18.03
N ASP A 505 -13.26 -0.11 -17.48
CA ASP A 505 -13.79 0.49 -16.24
C ASP A 505 -14.78 1.63 -16.48
N HIS A 506 -14.94 2.10 -17.75
CA HIS A 506 -15.82 3.21 -18.10
C HIS A 506 -17.25 3.03 -17.62
N GLY A 507 -17.84 1.83 -17.79
CA GLY A 507 -19.21 1.56 -17.36
C GLY A 507 -19.40 1.63 -15.84
N ASP A 508 -18.40 1.23 -15.08
CA ASP A 508 -18.42 1.35 -13.62
C ASP A 508 -18.29 2.81 -13.16
N TRP A 509 -17.39 3.56 -13.79
CA TRP A 509 -17.23 4.99 -13.54
C TRP A 509 -18.49 5.77 -13.89
N ASP A 510 -19.08 5.53 -15.07
CA ASP A 510 -20.31 6.19 -15.52
C ASP A 510 -21.46 6.01 -14.52
N ARG A 511 -21.71 4.76 -14.11
CA ARG A 511 -22.74 4.43 -13.12
C ARG A 511 -22.49 5.12 -11.78
N MET A 512 -21.26 5.09 -11.28
CA MET A 512 -20.93 5.71 -10.00
C MET A 512 -21.04 7.22 -10.05
N MET A 513 -20.69 7.87 -11.14
CA MET A 513 -20.87 9.31 -11.34
C MET A 513 -22.35 9.70 -11.40
N ARG A 514 -23.20 8.88 -12.03
CA ARG A 514 -24.66 9.07 -12.00
C ARG A 514 -25.20 8.99 -10.59
N MET A 515 -24.78 7.99 -9.82
CA MET A 515 -25.14 7.84 -8.41
C MET A 515 -24.67 9.04 -7.58
N SER A 516 -23.45 9.51 -7.79
CA SER A 516 -22.89 10.69 -7.14
C SER A 516 -23.78 11.94 -7.35
N ASN A 517 -24.17 12.19 -8.60
CA ASN A 517 -25.03 13.31 -8.93
C ASN A 517 -26.45 13.13 -8.34
N GLN A 518 -26.95 11.90 -8.26
CA GLN A 518 -28.23 11.61 -7.64
C GLN A 518 -28.18 11.84 -6.12
N ILE A 519 -27.11 11.41 -5.43
CA ILE A 519 -26.87 11.71 -4.01
C ILE A 519 -26.93 13.23 -3.76
N PHE A 520 -26.25 14.00 -4.63
CA PHE A 520 -26.22 15.45 -4.53
C PHE A 520 -27.61 16.09 -4.73
N ARG A 521 -28.32 15.71 -5.79
CA ARG A 521 -29.65 16.26 -6.12
C ARG A 521 -30.72 15.89 -5.08
N SER A 522 -30.57 14.73 -4.44
CA SER A 522 -31.47 14.25 -3.39
C SER A 522 -31.11 14.78 -2.00
N ASP A 523 -30.12 15.66 -1.92
CA ASP A 523 -29.61 16.25 -0.67
C ASP A 523 -29.26 15.18 0.39
N LEU A 524 -28.62 14.08 -0.08
CA LEU A 524 -28.21 12.98 0.80
C LEU A 524 -26.82 13.17 1.41
N GLN A 525 -25.96 14.04 0.83
CA GLN A 525 -24.60 14.26 1.34
C GLN A 525 -24.56 14.57 2.84
N PRO A 526 -25.39 15.47 3.39
CA PRO A 526 -25.35 15.82 4.81
C PRO A 526 -25.66 14.65 5.74
N ILE A 527 -26.40 13.64 5.28
CA ILE A 527 -26.89 12.52 6.09
C ILE A 527 -26.19 11.18 5.79
N LEU A 528 -25.15 11.18 4.95
CA LEU A 528 -24.42 9.94 4.61
C LEU A 528 -23.81 9.25 5.84
N HIS A 529 -23.56 9.97 6.93
CA HIS A 529 -23.08 9.45 8.20
C HIS A 529 -24.17 9.00 9.17
N ASP A 530 -25.44 9.24 8.84
CA ASP A 530 -26.59 8.92 9.69
C ASP A 530 -27.44 7.80 9.07
N ARG A 531 -27.29 6.59 9.64
CA ARG A 531 -28.03 5.40 9.21
C ARG A 531 -29.55 5.58 9.29
N ALA A 532 -30.03 6.16 10.39
CA ALA A 532 -31.47 6.30 10.63
C ALA A 532 -32.08 7.30 9.65
N ALA A 533 -31.42 8.44 9.44
CA ALA A 533 -31.84 9.44 8.48
C ALA A 533 -31.84 8.91 7.04
N LEU A 534 -30.84 8.13 6.65
CA LEU A 534 -30.81 7.49 5.32
C LEU A 534 -31.96 6.51 5.13
N ILE A 535 -32.23 5.64 6.11
CA ILE A 535 -33.36 4.70 6.04
C ILE A 535 -34.69 5.47 5.98
N ALA A 536 -34.86 6.49 6.79
CA ALA A 536 -36.06 7.31 6.76
C ALA A 536 -36.26 8.02 5.40
N ARG A 537 -35.15 8.51 4.81
CA ARG A 537 -35.22 9.22 3.52
C ARG A 537 -35.45 8.29 2.34
N LEU A 538 -34.77 7.11 2.31
CA LEU A 538 -34.80 6.17 1.22
C LEU A 538 -35.77 5.02 1.39
N GLY A 539 -36.05 4.59 2.64
CA GLY A 539 -36.96 3.50 2.97
C GLY A 539 -38.40 3.92 3.16
N GLY A 540 -38.69 5.22 3.26
CA GLY A 540 -40.04 5.78 3.51
C GLY A 540 -41.04 5.63 2.36
N SER A 541 -40.64 5.11 1.22
CA SER A 541 -41.49 4.86 0.04
C SER A 541 -41.71 3.38 -0.17
N SER A 542 -42.40 2.71 0.77
CA SER A 542 -42.83 1.33 0.60
C SER A 542 -43.94 1.12 -0.43
N LEU A 543 -44.43 2.15 -1.08
CA LEU A 543 -45.47 2.08 -2.09
C LEU A 543 -45.27 3.17 -3.16
N GLY A 544 -44.61 2.80 -4.24
CA GLY A 544 -44.57 3.58 -5.46
C GLY A 544 -43.51 4.70 -5.44
N GLN A 545 -42.75 4.74 -6.48
CA GLN A 545 -41.82 5.80 -6.92
C GLN A 545 -41.41 6.80 -5.85
N ILE A 546 -40.18 6.67 -5.37
CA ILE A 546 -39.52 7.77 -4.69
C ILE A 546 -39.44 8.90 -5.70
N ASP A 547 -40.28 9.90 -5.56
CA ASP A 547 -40.09 11.20 -6.21
C ASP A 547 -38.84 11.81 -5.61
N LEU A 548 -37.66 11.47 -6.20
CA LEU A 548 -36.38 12.08 -5.93
C LEU A 548 -36.23 13.39 -6.72
N PHE A 549 -37.29 14.18 -6.81
CA PHE A 549 -37.32 15.45 -7.54
C PHE A 549 -37.60 16.62 -6.59
#